data_ce79781829b16404856baf342b7d00fa
#
_entry.id   ce79781829b16404856baf342b7d00fa
#
_cell.length_a   1.000
_cell.length_b   1.000
_cell.length_c   1.000
_cell.angle_alpha   90.00
_cell.angle_beta   90.00
_cell.angle_gamma   90.00
#
_symmetry.space_group_name_H-M   'P 1'
#
loop_
_entity.id
_entity.type
_entity.pdbx_description
1 polymer ?
#
loop_
_entity_poly.entity_id
_entity_poly.type
_entity_poly.pdbx_seq_one_letter_code
_entity_poly.pdbx_strand_id
1 'polypeptide(L)'
;LPSPTVDGIIRGFHPDVVHAAQPILLASSGAYAAKRQRIPLVASYHTHIPRYLDLYTAWKWGKPAVWWQIKRNHALADENIATSQTMRVELAAKGIENLHVLRRGVDTYGFRPDFASEAMRERLTQGHPEKKLRVFVGRLAAEKEIHRLRPMMDRRDDVALAIVGDGPFRGELEEMFAGTHTLF
;
A
#
# COMPACT_ATOMS: atom_id res chain seq x y z
N LEU A 1 7.36 0.42 -22.23
CA LEU A 1 8.23 0.80 -23.33
C LEU A 1 9.27 1.81 -22.82
N PRO A 2 10.54 1.71 -23.25
CA PRO A 2 11.55 2.70 -22.86
C PRO A 2 11.14 4.10 -23.37
N SER A 3 11.24 5.10 -22.47
CA SER A 3 10.96 6.49 -22.82
C SER A 3 12.28 7.23 -23.11
N PRO A 4 12.47 7.81 -24.31
CA PRO A 4 13.67 8.62 -24.61
C PRO A 4 13.83 9.82 -23.64
N THR A 5 12.71 10.39 -23.19
CA THR A 5 12.70 11.51 -22.23
C THR A 5 13.29 11.08 -20.90
N VAL A 6 12.86 9.92 -20.34
CA VAL A 6 13.39 9.40 -19.08
C VAL A 6 14.87 9.08 -19.18
N ASP A 7 15.29 8.51 -20.30
CA ASP A 7 16.72 8.24 -20.57
C ASP A 7 17.56 9.52 -20.62
N GLY A 8 17.04 10.56 -21.28
CA GLY A 8 17.70 11.88 -21.34
C GLY A 8 17.82 12.54 -19.98
N ILE A 9 16.76 12.46 -19.14
CA ILE A 9 16.76 13.00 -17.77
C ILE A 9 17.81 12.29 -16.91
N ILE A 10 17.82 10.95 -16.91
CA ILE A 10 18.79 10.16 -16.12
C ILE A 10 20.22 10.49 -16.59
N ARG A 11 20.46 10.59 -17.90
CA ARG A 11 21.77 10.95 -18.43
C ARG A 11 22.21 12.34 -18.01
N GLY A 12 21.30 13.31 -18.01
CA GLY A 12 21.63 14.70 -17.62
C GLY A 12 21.82 14.86 -16.11
N PHE A 13 21.15 14.02 -15.31
CA PHE A 13 21.25 14.06 -13.85
C PHE A 13 22.50 13.35 -13.30
N HIS A 14 23.07 12.39 -14.06
CA HIS A 14 24.22 11.59 -13.66
C HIS A 14 24.10 10.92 -12.26
N PRO A 15 23.03 10.14 -11.97
CA PRO A 15 22.86 9.52 -10.66
C PRO A 15 23.85 8.37 -10.45
N ASP A 16 24.28 8.17 -9.21
CA ASP A 16 25.08 7.00 -8.79
C ASP A 16 24.23 5.73 -8.70
N VAL A 17 22.92 5.87 -8.45
CA VAL A 17 21.97 4.77 -8.37
C VAL A 17 20.60 5.21 -8.86
N VAL A 18 19.87 4.31 -9.51
CA VAL A 18 18.46 4.51 -9.87
C VAL A 18 17.59 3.61 -9.00
N HIS A 19 16.56 4.18 -8.37
CA HIS A 19 15.58 3.43 -7.60
C HIS A 19 14.21 3.41 -8.29
N ALA A 20 13.81 2.26 -8.79
CA ALA A 20 12.50 2.01 -9.38
C ALA A 20 11.47 1.63 -8.28
N ALA A 21 10.75 2.61 -7.74
CA ALA A 21 9.84 2.42 -6.60
C ALA A 21 8.46 1.85 -6.98
N GLN A 22 8.20 1.61 -8.25
CA GLN A 22 6.95 1.04 -8.78
C GLN A 22 7.28 -0.05 -9.80
N PRO A 23 6.47 -1.12 -9.92
CA PRO A 23 6.84 -2.23 -10.81
C PRO A 23 6.44 -2.04 -12.27
N ILE A 24 5.82 -0.91 -12.66
CA ILE A 24 5.26 -0.69 -14.01
C ILE A 24 5.43 0.75 -14.51
N LEU A 25 5.12 0.98 -15.80
CA LEU A 25 5.09 2.29 -16.45
C LEU A 25 6.42 3.06 -16.35
N LEU A 26 6.43 4.20 -15.64
CA LEU A 26 7.58 5.08 -15.52
C LEU A 26 8.81 4.36 -14.94
N ALA A 27 8.59 3.52 -13.94
CA ALA A 27 9.66 2.72 -13.34
C ALA A 27 10.30 1.74 -14.35
N SER A 28 9.50 1.18 -15.25
CA SER A 28 10.04 0.35 -16.36
C SER A 28 10.99 1.18 -17.24
N SER A 29 10.58 2.39 -17.60
CA SER A 29 11.43 3.27 -18.41
C SER A 29 12.73 3.62 -17.69
N GLY A 30 12.65 3.92 -16.38
CA GLY A 30 13.82 4.17 -15.52
C GLY A 30 14.75 2.95 -15.43
N ALA A 31 14.20 1.75 -15.22
CA ALA A 31 14.96 0.52 -15.13
C ALA A 31 15.73 0.23 -16.43
N TYR A 32 15.08 0.37 -17.59
CA TYR A 32 15.74 0.20 -18.88
C TYR A 32 16.83 1.24 -19.12
N ALA A 33 16.60 2.51 -18.76
CA ALA A 33 17.58 3.57 -18.91
C ALA A 33 18.80 3.33 -18.01
N ALA A 34 18.58 2.93 -16.75
CA ALA A 34 19.66 2.59 -15.81
C ALA A 34 20.54 1.45 -16.36
N LYS A 35 19.93 0.35 -16.80
CA LYS A 35 20.69 -0.78 -17.39
C LYS A 35 21.48 -0.37 -18.64
N ARG A 36 20.86 0.43 -19.53
CA ARG A 36 21.55 0.90 -20.75
C ARG A 36 22.73 1.82 -20.43
N GLN A 37 22.61 2.65 -19.39
CA GLN A 37 23.65 3.55 -18.96
C GLN A 37 24.63 2.93 -17.95
N ARG A 38 24.43 1.65 -17.59
CA ARG A 38 25.25 0.90 -16.63
C ARG A 38 25.25 1.53 -15.22
N ILE A 39 24.12 2.10 -14.85
CA ILE A 39 23.91 2.67 -13.51
C ILE A 39 23.30 1.57 -12.62
N PRO A 40 23.78 1.38 -11.38
CA PRO A 40 23.19 0.47 -10.41
C PRO A 40 21.68 0.68 -10.25
N LEU A 41 20.90 -0.40 -10.26
CA LEU A 41 19.44 -0.34 -10.22
C LEU A 41 18.91 -1.08 -8.99
N VAL A 42 18.15 -0.37 -8.16
CA VAL A 42 17.32 -0.95 -7.09
C VAL A 42 15.87 -0.92 -7.54
N ALA A 43 15.15 -2.04 -7.40
CA ALA A 43 13.71 -2.09 -7.62
C ALA A 43 12.97 -2.41 -6.31
N SER A 44 11.89 -1.71 -6.01
CA SER A 44 11.10 -1.99 -4.82
C SER A 44 9.63 -2.24 -5.14
N TYR A 45 9.05 -3.20 -4.40
CA TYR A 45 7.68 -3.64 -4.56
C TYR A 45 6.82 -3.08 -3.42
N HIS A 46 6.15 -1.94 -3.67
CA HIS A 46 5.33 -1.27 -2.67
C HIS A 46 3.83 -1.51 -2.83
N THR A 47 3.38 -1.83 -4.05
CA THR A 47 1.96 -1.96 -4.38
C THR A 47 1.68 -3.32 -5.00
N HIS A 48 0.79 -4.09 -4.38
CA HIS A 48 0.42 -5.42 -4.86
C HIS A 48 -0.64 -5.34 -5.97
N ILE A 49 -0.26 -4.76 -7.11
CA ILE A 49 -1.16 -4.52 -8.25
C ILE A 49 -1.92 -5.79 -8.68
N PRO A 50 -1.30 -6.98 -8.77
CA PRO A 50 -2.02 -8.20 -9.14
C PRO A 50 -3.20 -8.54 -8.21
N ARG A 51 -3.10 -8.20 -6.90
CA ARG A 51 -4.20 -8.39 -5.95
C ARG A 51 -5.33 -7.39 -6.16
N TYR A 52 -5.01 -6.16 -6.56
CA TYR A 52 -6.04 -5.18 -6.88
C TYR A 52 -6.87 -5.61 -8.09
N LEU A 53 -6.27 -6.29 -9.08
CA LEU A 53 -7.00 -6.81 -10.23
C LEU A 53 -8.03 -7.89 -9.84
N ASP A 54 -7.87 -8.56 -8.70
CA ASP A 54 -8.86 -9.52 -8.20
C ASP A 54 -10.17 -8.84 -7.78
N LEU A 55 -10.11 -7.57 -7.38
CA LEU A 55 -11.28 -6.76 -6.97
C LEU A 55 -12.05 -6.18 -8.17
N TYR A 56 -11.40 -6.09 -9.34
CA TYR A 56 -11.98 -5.54 -10.56
C TYR A 56 -12.20 -6.64 -11.59
N THR A 57 -13.41 -7.19 -11.64
CA THR A 57 -13.78 -8.37 -12.47
C THR A 57 -13.37 -8.24 -13.94
N ALA A 58 -13.50 -7.04 -14.52
CA ALA A 58 -13.13 -6.78 -15.91
C ALA A 58 -11.62 -6.91 -16.21
N TRP A 59 -10.75 -6.85 -15.21
CA TRP A 59 -9.30 -6.79 -15.37
C TRP A 59 -8.56 -8.06 -14.92
N LYS A 60 -9.28 -9.07 -14.41
CA LYS A 60 -8.68 -10.34 -13.95
C LYS A 60 -7.82 -11.03 -15.00
N TRP A 61 -8.21 -10.95 -16.27
CA TRP A 61 -7.49 -11.54 -17.39
C TRP A 61 -6.10 -10.92 -17.63
N GLY A 62 -5.88 -9.67 -17.21
CA GLY A 62 -4.60 -8.98 -17.32
C GLY A 62 -3.56 -9.39 -16.28
N LYS A 63 -3.94 -10.15 -15.25
CA LYS A 63 -3.05 -10.51 -14.14
C LYS A 63 -1.74 -11.22 -14.56
N PRO A 64 -1.75 -12.19 -15.49
CA PRO A 64 -0.52 -12.80 -15.99
C PRO A 64 0.42 -11.79 -16.66
N ALA A 65 -0.12 -10.87 -17.46
CA ALA A 65 0.67 -9.84 -18.13
C ALA A 65 1.30 -8.85 -17.12
N VAL A 66 0.56 -8.50 -16.07
CA VAL A 66 1.08 -7.65 -14.99
C VAL A 66 2.20 -8.36 -14.23
N TRP A 67 2.04 -9.64 -13.89
CA TRP A 67 3.11 -10.43 -13.28
C TRP A 67 4.34 -10.56 -14.18
N TRP A 68 4.13 -10.80 -15.48
CA TRP A 68 5.23 -10.83 -16.45
C TRP A 68 6.00 -9.51 -16.46
N GLN A 69 5.30 -8.37 -16.49
CA GLN A 69 5.93 -7.05 -16.46
C GLN A 69 6.69 -6.78 -15.16
N ILE A 70 6.10 -7.16 -14.01
CA ILE A 70 6.74 -7.05 -12.70
C ILE A 70 8.04 -7.86 -12.68
N LYS A 71 7.97 -9.14 -13.03
CA LYS A 71 9.14 -10.03 -13.07
C LYS A 71 10.24 -9.50 -13.98
N ARG A 72 9.86 -9.01 -15.16
CA ARG A 72 10.80 -8.44 -16.12
C ARG A 72 11.52 -7.20 -15.56
N ASN A 73 10.81 -6.31 -14.89
CA ASN A 73 11.41 -5.12 -14.29
C ASN A 73 12.34 -5.48 -13.13
N HIS A 74 11.90 -6.37 -12.25
CA HIS A 74 12.69 -6.83 -11.12
C HIS A 74 13.92 -7.66 -11.53
N ALA A 75 13.85 -8.38 -12.64
CA ALA A 75 15.01 -9.12 -13.21
C ALA A 75 16.09 -8.18 -13.77
N LEU A 76 15.78 -6.91 -14.06
CA LEU A 76 16.78 -5.90 -14.47
C LEU A 76 17.53 -5.33 -13.27
N ALA A 77 16.96 -5.39 -12.07
CA ALA A 77 17.53 -4.79 -10.88
C ALA A 77 18.73 -5.62 -10.36
N ASP A 78 19.71 -4.92 -9.85
CA ASP A 78 20.84 -5.50 -9.15
C ASP A 78 20.42 -5.94 -7.74
N GLU A 79 19.50 -5.18 -7.10
CA GLU A 79 18.90 -5.46 -5.80
C GLU A 79 17.38 -5.20 -5.82
N ASN A 80 16.63 -6.08 -5.15
CA ASN A 80 15.18 -6.02 -5.05
C ASN A 80 14.74 -5.82 -3.59
N ILE A 81 13.75 -4.97 -3.37
CA ILE A 81 13.23 -4.65 -2.03
C ILE A 81 11.76 -5.03 -1.93
N ALA A 82 11.44 -5.85 -0.93
CA ALA A 82 10.08 -6.17 -0.51
C ALA A 82 9.69 -5.39 0.75
N THR A 83 8.41 -5.06 0.91
CA THR A 83 7.91 -4.26 2.05
C THR A 83 7.71 -5.06 3.33
N SER A 84 7.77 -6.39 3.28
CA SER A 84 7.62 -7.29 4.42
C SER A 84 8.23 -8.66 4.13
N GLN A 85 8.44 -9.46 5.18
CA GLN A 85 8.89 -10.83 5.03
C GLN A 85 7.90 -11.70 4.25
N THR A 86 6.60 -11.53 4.48
CA THR A 86 5.55 -12.23 3.73
C THR A 86 5.64 -11.91 2.24
N MET A 87 5.80 -10.63 1.90
CA MET A 87 5.94 -10.20 0.50
C MET A 87 7.24 -10.71 -0.11
N ARG A 88 8.34 -10.76 0.65
CA ARG A 88 9.62 -11.34 0.18
C ARG A 88 9.43 -12.80 -0.23
N VAL A 89 8.74 -13.61 0.59
CA VAL A 89 8.47 -15.02 0.30
C VAL A 89 7.60 -15.15 -0.96
N GLU A 90 6.55 -14.35 -1.10
CA GLU A 90 5.67 -14.36 -2.26
C GLU A 90 6.41 -14.00 -3.56
N LEU A 91 7.23 -12.96 -3.54
CA LEU A 91 8.01 -12.52 -4.69
C LEU A 91 9.09 -13.55 -5.07
N ALA A 92 9.75 -14.16 -4.09
CA ALA A 92 10.70 -15.25 -4.32
C ALA A 92 10.03 -16.46 -4.98
N ALA A 93 8.82 -16.83 -4.54
CA ALA A 93 8.02 -17.90 -5.17
C ALA A 93 7.61 -17.56 -6.62
N LYS A 94 7.64 -16.28 -7.01
CA LYS A 94 7.45 -15.83 -8.40
C LYS A 94 8.75 -15.80 -9.21
N GLY A 95 9.88 -16.17 -8.61
CA GLY A 95 11.21 -16.20 -9.26
C GLY A 95 11.87 -14.82 -9.32
N ILE A 96 11.59 -13.92 -8.37
CA ILE A 96 12.35 -12.68 -8.19
C ILE A 96 13.48 -12.97 -7.20
N GLU A 97 14.69 -12.65 -7.59
CA GLU A 97 15.91 -12.92 -6.85
C GLU A 97 16.44 -11.65 -6.15
N ASN A 98 17.52 -11.74 -5.39
CA ASN A 98 18.20 -10.65 -4.68
C ASN A 98 17.23 -9.79 -3.85
N LEU A 99 16.35 -10.45 -3.07
CA LEU A 99 15.26 -9.83 -2.32
C LEU A 99 15.67 -9.51 -0.89
N HIS A 100 15.63 -8.23 -0.54
CA HIS A 100 15.78 -7.70 0.81
C HIS A 100 14.46 -7.19 1.36
N VAL A 101 14.33 -7.16 2.69
CA VAL A 101 13.15 -6.56 3.35
C VAL A 101 13.47 -5.13 3.78
N LEU A 102 12.67 -4.19 3.29
CA LEU A 102 12.74 -2.80 3.73
C LEU A 102 12.20 -2.68 5.16
N ARG A 103 13.08 -2.37 6.09
CA ARG A 103 12.69 -1.98 7.45
C ARG A 103 12.36 -0.49 7.44
N ARG A 104 11.07 -0.17 7.50
CA ARG A 104 10.63 1.22 7.56
C ARG A 104 10.85 1.76 8.97
N GLY A 105 11.38 2.98 9.04
CA GLY A 105 11.38 3.75 10.27
C GLY A 105 9.95 4.23 10.61
N VAL A 106 9.74 4.54 11.88
CA VAL A 106 8.54 5.20 12.39
C VAL A 106 8.95 6.37 13.27
N ASP A 107 8.21 7.45 13.23
CA ASP A 107 8.38 8.57 14.13
C ASP A 107 7.88 8.19 15.54
N THR A 108 8.80 7.70 16.39
CA THR A 108 8.49 7.31 17.77
C THR A 108 8.34 8.49 18.71
N TYR A 109 8.71 9.70 18.30
CA TYR A 109 8.49 10.92 19.06
C TYR A 109 7.07 11.45 18.86
N GLY A 110 6.58 11.45 17.63
CA GLY A 110 5.23 11.89 17.28
C GLY A 110 4.14 10.84 17.56
N PHE A 111 4.50 9.54 17.50
CA PHE A 111 3.56 8.43 17.72
C PHE A 111 3.97 7.63 18.95
N ARG A 112 3.51 8.08 20.13
CA ARG A 112 3.82 7.43 21.41
C ARG A 112 2.59 7.40 22.33
N PRO A 113 2.51 6.44 23.26
CA PRO A 113 1.37 6.28 24.18
C PRO A 113 1.08 7.52 25.05
N ASP A 114 2.11 8.31 25.39
CA ASP A 114 1.98 9.51 26.23
C ASP A 114 1.07 10.59 25.62
N PHE A 115 0.81 10.52 24.31
CA PHE A 115 -0.14 11.41 23.62
C PHE A 115 -1.58 10.91 23.67
N ALA A 116 -1.86 9.85 24.43
CA ALA A 116 -3.23 9.40 24.66
C ALA A 116 -4.06 10.53 25.30
N SER A 117 -5.24 10.80 24.77
CA SER A 117 -6.12 11.87 25.20
C SER A 117 -7.50 11.33 25.51
N GLU A 118 -7.97 11.52 26.75
CA GLU A 118 -9.32 11.14 27.15
C GLU A 118 -10.37 11.90 26.35
N ALA A 119 -10.17 13.20 26.11
CA ALA A 119 -11.07 14.00 25.28
C ALA A 119 -11.16 13.49 23.85
N MET A 120 -10.03 13.05 23.26
CA MET A 120 -10.05 12.42 21.94
C MET A 120 -10.74 11.06 21.99
N ARG A 121 -10.53 10.28 23.04
CA ARG A 121 -11.23 9.00 23.23
C ARG A 121 -12.74 9.20 23.32
N GLU A 122 -13.19 10.14 24.12
CA GLU A 122 -14.62 10.49 24.26
C GLU A 122 -15.22 10.90 22.91
N ARG A 123 -14.53 11.76 22.16
CA ARG A 123 -14.94 12.15 20.80
C ARG A 123 -15.06 10.96 19.85
N LEU A 124 -14.05 10.10 19.80
CA LEU A 124 -14.02 8.96 18.87
C LEU A 124 -15.00 7.85 19.26
N THR A 125 -15.41 7.79 20.53
CA THR A 125 -16.44 6.87 21.02
C THR A 125 -17.83 7.48 21.07
N GLN A 126 -17.99 8.72 20.59
CA GLN A 126 -19.28 9.46 20.58
C GLN A 126 -19.90 9.55 21.98
N GLY A 127 -19.10 9.91 22.99
CA GLY A 127 -19.55 10.05 24.38
C GLY A 127 -19.64 8.73 25.17
N HIS A 128 -19.06 7.64 24.66
CA HIS A 128 -19.04 6.32 25.31
C HIS A 128 -17.60 5.83 25.56
N PRO A 129 -16.82 6.53 26.42
CA PRO A 129 -15.39 6.22 26.63
C PRO A 129 -15.15 4.84 27.26
N GLU A 130 -16.16 4.22 27.88
CA GLU A 130 -16.13 2.87 28.41
C GLU A 130 -16.07 1.79 27.33
N LYS A 131 -16.50 2.10 26.10
CA LYS A 131 -16.47 1.13 24.99
C LYS A 131 -15.05 0.87 24.51
N LYS A 132 -14.83 -0.30 23.96
CA LYS A 132 -13.58 -0.69 23.32
C LYS A 132 -13.46 0.04 21.97
N LEU A 133 -12.59 1.04 21.90
CA LEU A 133 -12.38 1.80 20.68
C LEU A 133 -11.57 0.98 19.67
N ARG A 134 -12.10 0.88 18.44
CA ARG A 134 -11.40 0.45 17.24
C ARG A 134 -11.21 1.65 16.33
N VAL A 135 -10.02 1.81 15.78
CA VAL A 135 -9.72 2.92 14.87
C VAL A 135 -9.18 2.35 13.56
N PHE A 136 -9.81 2.74 12.47
CA PHE A 136 -9.28 2.56 11.13
C PHE A 136 -8.77 3.93 10.63
N VAL A 137 -7.56 3.98 10.10
CA VAL A 137 -7.01 5.19 9.45
C VAL A 137 -6.53 4.82 8.06
N GLY A 138 -7.08 5.46 7.03
CA GLY A 138 -6.68 5.20 5.67
C GLY A 138 -7.69 5.60 4.61
N ARG A 139 -7.33 5.37 3.34
CA ARG A 139 -8.23 5.64 2.21
C ARG A 139 -9.45 4.71 2.26
N LEU A 140 -10.63 5.29 2.04
CA LEU A 140 -11.91 4.56 2.00
C LEU A 140 -12.14 4.02 0.59
N ALA A 141 -11.58 2.85 0.31
CA ALA A 141 -11.60 2.21 -1.00
C ALA A 141 -11.78 0.69 -0.89
N ALA A 142 -12.22 0.05 -1.97
CA ALA A 142 -12.59 -1.37 -2.02
C ALA A 142 -11.50 -2.29 -1.48
N GLU A 143 -10.23 -2.01 -1.80
CA GLU A 143 -9.09 -2.83 -1.38
C GLU A 143 -8.78 -2.78 0.13
N LYS A 144 -9.43 -1.90 0.88
CA LYS A 144 -9.33 -1.84 2.34
C LYS A 144 -10.33 -2.75 3.04
N GLU A 145 -11.31 -3.26 2.30
CA GLU A 145 -12.31 -4.23 2.79
C GLU A 145 -12.99 -3.83 4.11
N ILE A 146 -13.19 -2.52 4.35
CA ILE A 146 -13.71 -1.95 5.60
C ILE A 146 -15.10 -2.51 5.93
N HIS A 147 -15.89 -2.83 4.91
CA HIS A 147 -17.21 -3.47 5.05
C HIS A 147 -17.18 -4.75 5.90
N ARG A 148 -16.03 -5.44 5.96
CA ARG A 148 -15.87 -6.65 6.80
C ARG A 148 -15.92 -6.38 8.30
N LEU A 149 -15.83 -5.12 8.72
CA LEU A 149 -15.99 -4.72 10.12
C LEU A 149 -17.47 -4.67 10.54
N ARG A 150 -18.41 -4.54 9.59
CA ARG A 150 -19.85 -4.44 9.89
C ARG A 150 -20.39 -5.60 10.74
N PRO A 151 -20.12 -6.90 10.44
CA PRO A 151 -20.60 -8.00 11.26
C PRO A 151 -20.07 -8.01 12.70
N MET A 152 -18.91 -7.40 12.94
CA MET A 152 -18.40 -7.20 14.29
C MET A 152 -19.24 -6.15 15.04
N MET A 153 -19.55 -5.04 14.38
CA MET A 153 -20.36 -3.97 14.97
C MET A 153 -21.79 -4.42 15.28
N ASP A 154 -22.36 -5.30 14.46
CA ASP A 154 -23.69 -5.87 14.68
C ASP A 154 -23.78 -6.81 15.91
N ARG A 155 -22.65 -7.39 16.32
CA ARG A 155 -22.59 -8.39 17.40
C ARG A 155 -22.03 -7.84 18.72
N ARG A 156 -21.55 -6.60 18.72
CA ARG A 156 -20.75 -6.09 19.82
C ARG A 156 -21.18 -4.67 20.22
N ASP A 157 -22.04 -4.60 21.23
CA ASP A 157 -22.48 -3.32 21.80
C ASP A 157 -21.40 -2.63 22.65
N ASP A 158 -20.37 -3.40 23.06
CA ASP A 158 -19.23 -2.92 23.85
C ASP A 158 -18.10 -2.31 23.00
N VAL A 159 -18.30 -2.16 21.69
CA VAL A 159 -17.32 -1.64 20.75
C VAL A 159 -17.80 -0.34 20.10
N ALA A 160 -16.92 0.65 20.00
CA ALA A 160 -17.05 1.83 19.14
C ALA A 160 -16.01 1.76 18.02
N LEU A 161 -16.39 2.14 16.81
CA LEU A 161 -15.53 2.18 15.63
C LEU A 161 -15.35 3.62 15.15
N ALA A 162 -14.12 4.07 15.00
CA ALA A 162 -13.81 5.33 14.34
C ALA A 162 -13.11 5.05 13.00
N ILE A 163 -13.67 5.58 11.92
CA ILE A 163 -13.13 5.47 10.56
C ILE A 163 -12.62 6.83 10.14
N VAL A 164 -11.30 6.98 10.08
CA VAL A 164 -10.61 8.24 9.77
C VAL A 164 -10.02 8.16 8.38
N GLY A 165 -10.47 9.05 7.50
CA GLY A 165 -9.99 9.12 6.13
C GLY A 165 -11.08 9.53 5.15
N ASP A 166 -10.73 9.48 3.87
CA ASP A 166 -11.64 9.78 2.78
C ASP A 166 -11.41 8.84 1.59
N GLY A 167 -12.36 8.79 0.66
CA GLY A 167 -12.25 7.97 -0.54
C GLY A 167 -13.59 7.68 -1.22
N PRO A 168 -13.55 7.04 -2.39
CA PRO A 168 -14.74 6.83 -3.21
C PRO A 168 -15.84 5.97 -2.56
N PHE A 169 -15.49 5.20 -1.54
CA PHE A 169 -16.43 4.32 -0.80
C PHE A 169 -17.01 4.97 0.45
N ARG A 170 -16.73 6.25 0.72
CA ARG A 170 -17.18 6.92 1.96
C ARG A 170 -18.69 6.84 2.12
N GLY A 171 -19.47 7.30 1.14
CA GLY A 171 -20.93 7.32 1.22
C GLY A 171 -21.53 5.93 1.42
N GLU A 172 -21.04 4.92 0.67
CA GLU A 172 -21.50 3.53 0.82
C GLU A 172 -21.20 2.97 2.22
N LEU A 173 -20.04 3.32 2.78
CA LEU A 173 -19.67 2.90 4.14
C LEU A 173 -20.51 3.60 5.20
N GLU A 174 -20.78 4.90 5.06
CA GLU A 174 -21.66 5.64 5.98
C GLU A 174 -23.06 5.04 6.03
N GLU A 175 -23.64 4.71 4.87
CA GLU A 175 -24.92 3.98 4.78
C GLU A 175 -24.84 2.59 5.41
N MET A 176 -23.79 1.84 5.10
CA MET A 176 -23.60 0.48 5.60
C MET A 176 -23.48 0.45 7.12
N PHE A 177 -22.78 1.40 7.74
CA PHE A 177 -22.56 1.45 9.18
C PHE A 177 -23.64 2.26 9.93
N ALA A 178 -24.67 2.74 9.24
CA ALA A 178 -25.79 3.42 9.90
C ALA A 178 -26.41 2.54 11.00
N GLY A 179 -26.77 3.18 12.12
CA GLY A 179 -27.33 2.51 13.29
C GLY A 179 -26.33 1.75 14.15
N THR A 180 -25.02 1.86 13.88
CA THR A 180 -23.97 1.32 14.76
C THR A 180 -23.21 2.44 15.46
N HIS A 181 -22.41 2.12 16.48
CA HIS A 181 -21.49 3.07 17.11
C HIS A 181 -20.25 3.29 16.24
N THR A 182 -20.46 3.87 15.04
CA THR A 182 -19.39 4.18 14.09
C THR A 182 -19.33 5.68 13.81
N LEU A 183 -18.15 6.26 13.95
CA LEU A 183 -17.82 7.66 13.60
C LEU A 183 -16.99 7.68 12.30
N PHE A 184 -17.32 8.62 11.39
CA PHE A 184 -16.57 8.90 10.16
C PHE A 184 -15.90 10.26 10.17
#